data_6f0d9b52ad448412dedd239c620d8910
#
_entry.id   6f0d9b52ad448412dedd239c620d8910
#
_cell.length_a   1.000
_cell.length_b   1.000
_cell.length_c   1.000
_cell.angle_alpha   90.00
_cell.angle_beta   90.00
_cell.angle_gamma   90.00
#
_symmetry.space_group_name_H-M   'P 1'
#
loop_
_entity.id
_entity.type
_entity.pdbx_description
1 polymer ?
#
loop_
_entity_poly.entity_id
_entity_poly.type
_entity_poly.pdbx_seq_one_letter_code
_entity_poly.pdbx_strand_id
1 'polypeptide(L)'
;MSTASTHVIGKRKREDAPSKDNQAKRAATIPVNGNDQTPKASADAHPAQLQDSEGPTTAGGLDDTQHDQSVHLQIVTGSYERILHGIAASIPISLLRKPGSDASNAEGSKSDDHAVSFSDTFLFAAHASAIRCLAFSPPTEASKRYLATGSSDERVNIYSVSTVPPEVDGRDSKPSLSSMPISENVRNRSLGSLIHHDRAITGLQFPTKAKLFSAAEDNTIAISRTRDWTVLSSIKAPMPKAHGRPSGDTAGPGETPAGINDFAIHPSQKLMLSVGRGERCLRLWNLMTGKKAGVLNFDRNLLTHLGESKYSGGEGRKVLWDEAGESYVVAFERGAVIFGNDAKPKAIIQPPSPTRIHQIRMLRVSENQVLVVSTEDGRVLFFGIDGVLENDSTKTLPSCPCLAVLGGKAAGVSGRIKDFELLQIEPSTLLLVTASSDGAVRLWSITDTTSLHNARSKPHQIGNLVGTLETGNRITCIGAFVMDGKVSADSAKEEEHTHEMAEEEELEGSSSDESE
;
A
#
# COMPACT_ATOMS: atom_id res chain seq x y z
N MET A 1 69.92 -4.92 -13.45
CA MET A 1 70.62 -4.21 -12.36
C MET A 1 69.54 -3.76 -11.42
N SER A 2 69.31 -4.57 -10.40
CA SER A 2 69.55 -4.26 -8.96
C SER A 2 68.52 -3.31 -8.41
N THR A 3 67.79 -3.55 -7.34
CA THR A 3 67.87 -4.52 -6.24
C THR A 3 66.60 -4.40 -5.43
N ALA A 4 66.23 -5.49 -4.81
CA ALA A 4 65.16 -5.67 -3.83
C ALA A 4 65.41 -4.87 -2.53
N SER A 5 64.34 -4.58 -1.81
CA SER A 5 64.40 -4.60 -0.34
C SER A 5 63.02 -4.89 0.27
N THR A 6 62.96 -6.01 0.88
CA THR A 6 61.98 -6.53 1.82
C THR A 6 62.12 -5.84 3.18
N HIS A 7 61.00 -5.53 3.83
CA HIS A 7 60.96 -5.44 5.29
C HIS A 7 59.69 -6.08 5.85
N VAL A 8 59.91 -7.20 6.48
CA VAL A 8 59.04 -7.92 7.42
C VAL A 8 59.41 -7.46 8.81
N ILE A 9 58.45 -7.35 9.74
CA ILE A 9 58.52 -7.39 11.20
C ILE A 9 57.15 -6.83 11.68
N GLY A 10 56.38 -7.40 12.57
CA GLY A 10 56.50 -8.49 13.48
C GLY A 10 55.22 -8.58 14.30
N LYS A 11 54.85 -9.79 14.61
CA LYS A 11 53.76 -10.18 15.51
C LYS A 11 53.97 -9.69 16.93
N ARG A 12 52.93 -9.23 17.63
CA ARG A 12 52.87 -9.31 19.08
C ARG A 12 51.54 -9.93 19.51
N LYS A 13 51.69 -11.17 19.98
CA LYS A 13 50.81 -11.98 20.80
C LYS A 13 50.91 -11.46 22.25
N ARG A 14 49.83 -11.34 22.96
CA ARG A 14 49.81 -11.42 24.40
C ARG A 14 48.59 -12.18 24.83
N GLU A 15 48.92 -13.17 25.53
CA GLU A 15 48.18 -14.19 26.21
C GLU A 15 47.73 -13.72 27.61
N ASP A 16 46.69 -14.43 28.03
CA ASP A 16 46.37 -14.96 29.34
C ASP A 16 45.70 -14.14 30.46
N ALA A 17 44.59 -14.73 30.76
CA ALA A 17 43.72 -14.76 31.92
C ALA A 17 44.43 -14.92 33.30
N PRO A 18 43.80 -15.06 34.52
CA PRO A 18 42.52 -15.70 34.79
C PRO A 18 41.63 -15.13 35.95
N SER A 19 40.39 -15.60 35.96
CA SER A 19 39.47 -15.98 37.05
C SER A 19 39.60 -15.49 38.50
N LYS A 20 38.43 -15.24 39.11
CA LYS A 20 37.89 -15.82 40.36
C LYS A 20 36.51 -15.20 40.68
N ASP A 21 35.50 -16.01 40.65
CA ASP A 21 34.72 -16.65 41.74
C ASP A 21 34.36 -15.77 42.92
N ASN A 22 33.05 -15.67 43.15
CA ASN A 22 32.31 -15.96 44.38
C ASN A 22 30.83 -15.58 44.13
N GLN A 23 29.93 -16.58 44.04
CA GLN A 23 29.16 -17.27 45.11
C GLN A 23 28.62 -16.27 46.14
N ALA A 24 27.37 -16.18 46.39
CA ALA A 24 26.40 -17.15 46.84
C ALA A 24 25.05 -16.49 47.20
N LYS A 25 23.97 -17.23 46.91
CA LYS A 25 22.85 -17.61 47.76
C LYS A 25 21.96 -16.53 48.38
N ARG A 26 20.64 -16.59 48.14
CA ARG A 26 19.54 -17.35 48.77
C ARG A 26 18.23 -16.81 48.19
N ALA A 27 17.35 -17.52 47.62
CA ALA A 27 16.36 -18.51 48.04
C ALA A 27 15.61 -18.22 49.37
N ALA A 28 14.29 -17.95 49.20
CA ALA A 28 13.21 -18.30 50.13
C ALA A 28 11.91 -17.81 49.50
N THR A 29 11.10 -18.66 48.89
CA THR A 29 10.12 -19.56 49.54
C THR A 29 8.83 -18.86 49.93
N ILE A 30 7.79 -19.29 49.25
CA ILE A 30 6.35 -19.16 49.43
C ILE A 30 5.93 -19.53 50.88
N PRO A 31 4.80 -19.00 51.37
CA PRO A 31 3.72 -19.96 51.56
C PRO A 31 2.31 -19.49 51.11
N VAL A 32 1.60 -20.48 50.67
CA VAL A 32 0.17 -20.67 50.45
C VAL A 32 -0.54 -20.79 51.80
N ASN A 33 -1.75 -20.26 51.91
CA ASN A 33 -2.96 -20.80 52.57
C ASN A 33 -4.02 -19.70 52.55
N GLY A 34 -5.23 -19.89 52.21
CA GLY A 34 -6.11 -21.04 52.27
C GLY A 34 -7.43 -20.59 52.92
N ASN A 35 -8.51 -21.05 52.35
CA ASN A 35 -9.86 -21.11 52.90
C ASN A 35 -10.70 -19.81 52.93
N ASP A 36 -11.77 -19.79 52.27
CA ASP A 36 -13.02 -20.59 52.28
C ASP A 36 -14.20 -19.77 52.82
N GLN A 37 -15.31 -19.93 52.15
CA GLN A 37 -16.68 -19.84 52.60
C GLN A 37 -17.57 -18.77 51.97
N THR A 38 -18.34 -19.28 51.02
CA THR A 38 -19.74 -18.88 50.80
C THR A 38 -20.59 -19.23 52.04
N PRO A 39 -21.74 -18.58 52.30
CA PRO A 39 -22.99 -19.13 51.86
C PRO A 39 -24.09 -18.10 51.48
N LYS A 40 -24.86 -18.44 50.46
CA LYS A 40 -26.30 -18.84 50.34
C LYS A 40 -27.37 -17.97 51.00
N ALA A 41 -28.31 -17.66 50.07
CA ALA A 41 -29.78 -17.73 50.18
C ALA A 41 -30.45 -16.56 50.89
N SER A 42 -31.55 -16.07 50.54
CA SER A 42 -32.82 -16.46 49.91
C SER A 42 -33.74 -15.23 49.93
N ALA A 43 -34.49 -15.07 48.93
CA ALA A 43 -35.93 -15.32 48.81
C ALA A 43 -36.84 -14.11 49.02
N ASP A 44 -37.70 -13.94 48.01
CA ASP A 44 -39.13 -13.63 48.05
C ASP A 44 -39.61 -12.19 48.21
N ALA A 45 -40.28 -11.70 47.20
CA ALA A 45 -41.74 -11.56 47.14
C ALA A 45 -42.19 -10.58 46.02
N HIS A 46 -42.93 -11.10 45.10
CA HIS A 46 -44.03 -10.41 44.37
C HIS A 46 -45.20 -10.21 45.34
N PRO A 47 -46.34 -9.50 45.01
CA PRO A 47 -46.82 -8.94 43.77
C PRO A 47 -47.60 -7.60 43.91
N ALA A 48 -48.06 -7.02 42.83
CA ALA A 48 -49.45 -6.62 42.58
C ALA A 48 -49.61 -5.65 41.40
N GLN A 49 -50.43 -6.08 40.51
CA GLN A 49 -51.21 -5.47 39.47
C GLN A 49 -51.99 -4.22 39.87
N LEU A 50 -52.28 -3.39 38.83
CA LEU A 50 -53.58 -2.86 38.40
C LEU A 50 -53.31 -1.92 37.20
N GLN A 51 -53.68 -2.25 36.03
CA GLN A 51 -54.87 -2.09 35.20
C GLN A 51 -55.32 -0.65 34.96
N ASP A 52 -55.41 -0.39 33.65
CA ASP A 52 -56.36 0.38 32.83
C ASP A 52 -56.13 1.88 32.57
N SER A 53 -55.94 2.20 31.29
CA SER A 53 -56.99 2.77 30.44
C SER A 53 -56.46 3.25 29.07
N GLU A 54 -57.19 2.83 28.10
CA GLU A 54 -57.37 3.11 26.69
C GLU A 54 -56.93 4.48 26.11
N GLY A 55 -56.27 4.40 24.95
CA GLY A 55 -56.25 4.98 23.64
C GLY A 55 -56.41 6.50 23.44
N PRO A 56 -56.08 7.04 22.26
CA PRO A 56 -56.27 6.49 20.94
C PRO A 56 -55.11 6.63 19.96
N THR A 57 -55.12 5.76 18.96
CA THR A 57 -54.50 5.73 17.66
C THR A 57 -54.24 7.09 17.01
N THR A 58 -52.96 7.36 16.69
CA THR A 58 -52.60 8.14 15.52
C THR A 58 -51.52 7.39 14.76
N ALA A 59 -51.88 7.02 13.55
CA ALA A 59 -50.97 6.49 12.54
C ALA A 59 -49.88 7.55 12.24
N GLY A 60 -48.69 7.33 12.77
CA GLY A 60 -47.50 8.03 12.36
C GLY A 60 -46.71 7.11 11.46
N GLY A 61 -46.55 7.53 10.20
CA GLY A 61 -45.88 6.76 9.15
C GLY A 61 -44.52 6.26 9.60
N LEU A 62 -44.26 5.02 9.32
CA LEU A 62 -42.92 4.47 9.23
C LEU A 62 -42.22 5.20 8.11
N ASP A 63 -41.46 6.20 8.49
CA ASP A 63 -40.46 6.82 7.63
C ASP A 63 -39.31 5.82 7.52
N ASP A 64 -39.54 4.84 6.63
CA ASP A 64 -38.57 3.84 6.24
C ASP A 64 -37.60 4.47 5.23
N THR A 65 -36.88 5.49 5.70
CA THR A 65 -35.68 5.94 5.00
C THR A 65 -34.63 4.86 5.17
N GLN A 66 -34.73 3.82 4.35
CA GLN A 66 -33.58 3.01 3.97
C GLN A 66 -32.61 3.98 3.29
N HIS A 67 -31.77 4.65 4.08
CA HIS A 67 -30.55 5.27 3.57
C HIS A 67 -29.80 4.15 2.84
N ASP A 68 -29.78 4.24 1.52
CA ASP A 68 -28.99 3.38 0.65
C ASP A 68 -27.53 3.49 1.13
N GLN A 69 -27.09 2.47 1.87
CA GLN A 69 -25.77 2.47 2.47
C GLN A 69 -24.76 2.40 1.32
N SER A 70 -23.98 3.43 1.15
CA SER A 70 -22.92 3.50 0.16
C SER A 70 -21.53 3.46 0.81
N VAL A 71 -20.58 2.84 0.13
CA VAL A 71 -19.16 2.86 0.49
C VAL A 71 -18.49 3.99 -0.27
N HIS A 72 -17.86 4.91 0.46
CA HIS A 72 -17.13 6.03 -0.12
C HIS A 72 -15.65 5.73 -0.19
N LEU A 73 -15.04 5.96 -1.34
CA LEU A 73 -13.61 5.80 -1.57
C LEU A 73 -12.98 7.11 -1.97
N GLN A 74 -11.79 7.38 -1.45
CA GLN A 74 -10.87 8.33 -2.06
C GLN A 74 -9.87 7.57 -2.90
N ILE A 75 -9.80 7.88 -4.17
CA ILE A 75 -8.85 7.35 -5.14
C ILE A 75 -7.95 8.51 -5.56
N VAL A 76 -6.64 8.28 -5.63
CA VAL A 76 -5.69 9.26 -6.14
C VAL A 76 -4.83 8.61 -7.21
N THR A 77 -4.73 9.24 -8.37
CA THR A 77 -3.89 8.80 -9.47
C THR A 77 -2.81 9.81 -9.78
N GLY A 78 -1.61 9.30 -10.04
CA GLY A 78 -0.51 10.07 -10.61
C GLY A 78 -0.34 9.73 -12.08
N SER A 79 -0.05 10.73 -12.92
CA SER A 79 0.05 10.55 -14.38
C SER A 79 1.45 10.87 -14.92
N TYR A 80 1.67 10.40 -16.15
CA TYR A 80 2.85 10.76 -16.93
C TYR A 80 2.85 12.25 -17.31
N GLU A 81 1.66 12.84 -17.47
CA GLU A 81 1.42 14.24 -17.76
C GLU A 81 1.54 15.17 -16.55
N ARG A 82 2.12 14.68 -15.44
CA ARG A 82 2.41 15.46 -14.21
C ARG A 82 1.18 15.78 -13.35
N ILE A 83 0.02 15.26 -13.73
CA ILE A 83 -1.26 15.54 -13.08
C ILE A 83 -1.44 14.59 -11.89
N LEU A 84 -1.80 15.17 -10.76
CA LEU A 84 -2.33 14.46 -9.61
C LEU A 84 -3.84 14.65 -9.60
N HIS A 85 -4.57 13.54 -9.66
CA HIS A 85 -6.02 13.53 -9.74
C HIS A 85 -6.61 12.78 -8.56
N GLY A 86 -7.38 13.47 -7.74
CA GLY A 86 -8.15 12.91 -6.63
C GLY A 86 -9.60 12.72 -7.05
N ILE A 87 -10.14 11.55 -6.79
CA ILE A 87 -11.46 11.11 -7.22
C ILE A 87 -12.17 10.53 -6.00
N ALA A 88 -13.35 11.02 -5.67
CA ALA A 88 -14.24 10.36 -4.74
C ALA A 88 -15.18 9.44 -5.52
N ALA A 89 -15.31 8.19 -5.08
CA ALA A 89 -16.24 7.24 -5.64
C ALA A 89 -17.24 6.80 -4.58
N SER A 90 -18.53 6.91 -4.85
CA SER A 90 -19.60 6.38 -4.01
C SER A 90 -20.17 5.12 -4.66
N ILE A 91 -20.09 4.01 -3.94
CA ILE A 91 -20.46 2.68 -4.42
C ILE A 91 -21.64 2.19 -3.57
N PRO A 92 -22.84 1.99 -4.14
CA PRO A 92 -23.95 1.36 -3.44
C PRO A 92 -23.56 -0.03 -2.94
N ILE A 93 -23.88 -0.36 -1.69
CA ILE A 93 -23.56 -1.68 -1.11
C ILE A 93 -24.24 -2.82 -1.89
N SER A 94 -25.36 -2.55 -2.54
CA SER A 94 -26.06 -3.50 -3.41
C SER A 94 -25.16 -4.07 -4.53
N LEU A 95 -24.23 -3.26 -5.08
CA LEU A 95 -23.25 -3.69 -6.09
C LEU A 95 -22.09 -4.52 -5.53
N LEU A 96 -21.90 -4.48 -4.23
CA LEU A 96 -20.82 -5.19 -3.54
C LEU A 96 -21.28 -6.54 -2.96
N ARG A 97 -22.58 -6.83 -2.99
CA ARG A 97 -23.16 -8.10 -2.50
C ARG A 97 -23.32 -9.10 -3.64
N LYS A 98 -23.38 -10.40 -3.31
CA LYS A 98 -23.65 -11.46 -4.30
C LYS A 98 -25.06 -11.26 -4.88
N PRO A 99 -25.25 -11.30 -6.19
CA PRO A 99 -26.59 -11.36 -6.78
C PRO A 99 -27.22 -12.70 -6.39
N GLY A 100 -28.20 -12.71 -5.50
CA GLY A 100 -28.90 -13.95 -5.16
C GLY A 100 -29.55 -14.09 -3.81
N SER A 101 -29.54 -13.12 -2.90
CA SER A 101 -30.23 -13.31 -1.62
C SER A 101 -31.66 -12.72 -1.54
N ASP A 102 -32.05 -11.78 -2.43
CA ASP A 102 -33.37 -11.12 -2.34
C ASP A 102 -34.01 -10.77 -3.71
N ALA A 103 -33.72 -11.55 -4.76
CA ALA A 103 -34.25 -11.27 -6.09
C ALA A 103 -35.64 -11.90 -6.31
N SER A 104 -36.62 -11.66 -5.43
CA SER A 104 -37.99 -12.14 -5.68
C SER A 104 -39.03 -11.05 -5.89
N ASN A 105 -38.72 -9.76 -5.92
CA ASN A 105 -39.75 -8.73 -6.18
C ASN A 105 -39.23 -7.41 -6.73
N ALA A 106 -38.47 -7.40 -7.84
CA ALA A 106 -38.19 -6.13 -8.52
C ALA A 106 -38.09 -6.32 -10.06
N GLU A 107 -39.15 -6.72 -10.69
CA GLU A 107 -39.34 -6.42 -12.11
C GLU A 107 -39.96 -5.02 -12.21
N GLY A 108 -39.18 -4.03 -12.63
CA GLY A 108 -39.75 -2.81 -13.20
C GLY A 108 -39.41 -1.45 -12.61
N SER A 109 -38.15 -1.16 -12.27
CA SER A 109 -37.74 0.25 -12.26
C SER A 109 -36.25 0.36 -12.68
N LYS A 110 -36.04 0.81 -13.89
CA LYS A 110 -34.73 1.36 -14.32
C LYS A 110 -34.59 2.73 -13.66
N SER A 111 -34.14 2.78 -12.40
CA SER A 111 -33.68 4.01 -11.78
C SER A 111 -32.16 4.02 -11.86
N ASP A 112 -31.59 5.12 -12.32
CA ASP A 112 -30.13 5.39 -12.39
C ASP A 112 -29.44 5.42 -11.02
N ASP A 113 -30.16 5.18 -9.94
CA ASP A 113 -29.69 5.21 -8.54
C ASP A 113 -28.80 4.03 -8.12
N HIS A 114 -28.59 3.04 -9.00
CA HIS A 114 -27.76 1.87 -8.68
C HIS A 114 -26.37 1.90 -9.33
N ALA A 115 -25.95 3.02 -9.92
CA ALA A 115 -24.63 3.14 -10.55
C ALA A 115 -23.61 3.75 -9.58
N VAL A 116 -22.32 3.37 -9.75
CA VAL A 116 -21.22 4.05 -9.05
C VAL A 116 -21.14 5.49 -9.48
N SER A 117 -21.18 6.42 -8.53
CA SER A 117 -20.97 7.84 -8.81
C SER A 117 -19.50 8.22 -8.56
N PHE A 118 -18.95 9.03 -9.47
CA PHE A 118 -17.61 9.58 -9.35
C PHE A 118 -17.67 11.10 -9.30
N SER A 119 -16.82 11.70 -8.46
CA SER A 119 -16.62 13.15 -8.41
C SER A 119 -15.15 13.49 -8.25
N ASP A 120 -14.71 14.58 -8.86
CA ASP A 120 -13.34 15.07 -8.72
C ASP A 120 -13.18 15.78 -7.37
N THR A 121 -12.22 15.36 -6.55
CA THR A 121 -11.88 16.03 -5.29
C THR A 121 -10.74 17.04 -5.47
N PHE A 122 -9.86 16.80 -6.41
CA PHE A 122 -8.81 17.73 -6.86
C PHE A 122 -8.20 17.26 -8.18
N LEU A 123 -7.77 18.22 -9.00
CA LEU A 123 -7.11 17.96 -10.27
C LEU A 123 -6.13 19.08 -10.59
N PHE A 124 -4.82 18.81 -10.50
CA PHE A 124 -3.80 19.83 -10.76
C PHE A 124 -2.46 19.24 -11.18
N ALA A 125 -1.60 20.07 -11.80
CA ALA A 125 -0.23 19.70 -12.13
C ALA A 125 0.64 19.78 -10.86
N ALA A 126 0.85 18.62 -10.23
CA ALA A 126 1.54 18.53 -8.94
C ALA A 126 3.07 18.60 -9.06
N HIS A 127 3.63 18.27 -10.21
CA HIS A 127 5.06 18.15 -10.43
C HIS A 127 5.51 18.79 -11.76
N ALA A 128 6.80 19.05 -11.89
CA ALA A 128 7.39 19.54 -13.14
C ALA A 128 7.61 18.41 -14.17
N SER A 129 7.58 17.15 -13.76
CA SER A 129 7.78 15.96 -14.57
C SER A 129 6.83 14.83 -14.19
N ALA A 130 6.91 13.67 -14.87
CA ALA A 130 6.02 12.54 -14.67
C ALA A 130 6.01 12.06 -13.21
N ILE A 131 4.82 11.87 -12.63
CA ILE A 131 4.64 11.25 -11.33
C ILE A 131 4.93 9.76 -11.49
N ARG A 132 5.72 9.18 -10.59
CA ARG A 132 6.17 7.78 -10.70
C ARG A 132 5.62 6.87 -9.62
N CYS A 133 5.42 7.42 -8.45
CA CYS A 133 4.91 6.68 -7.29
C CYS A 133 4.14 7.62 -6.37
N LEU A 134 3.26 7.03 -5.60
CA LEU A 134 2.57 7.68 -4.52
C LEU A 134 2.42 6.72 -3.34
N ALA A 135 2.23 7.25 -2.15
CA ALA A 135 1.99 6.47 -0.95
C ALA A 135 1.08 7.24 0.02
N PHE A 136 0.17 6.52 0.67
CA PHE A 136 -0.62 7.03 1.77
C PHE A 136 -0.04 6.59 3.11
N SER A 137 -0.09 7.48 4.10
CA SER A 137 0.18 7.10 5.48
C SER A 137 -0.97 6.24 6.05
N PRO A 138 -0.73 5.45 7.11
CA PRO A 138 -1.81 4.96 7.95
C PRO A 138 -2.70 6.13 8.41
N PRO A 139 -3.99 5.89 8.72
CA PRO A 139 -4.89 6.95 9.19
C PRO A 139 -4.36 7.59 10.48
N THR A 140 -4.57 8.90 10.59
CA THR A 140 -4.26 9.67 11.80
C THR A 140 -5.53 9.84 12.65
N GLU A 141 -5.36 10.20 13.90
CA GLU A 141 -6.47 10.44 14.84
C GLU A 141 -7.37 11.62 14.40
N ALA A 142 -6.84 12.52 13.58
CA ALA A 142 -7.54 13.70 13.07
C ALA A 142 -8.31 13.44 11.75
N SER A 143 -8.73 12.22 11.46
CA SER A 143 -9.44 11.84 10.22
C SER A 143 -8.73 12.33 8.95
N LYS A 144 -7.41 12.28 8.94
CA LYS A 144 -6.54 12.72 7.84
C LYS A 144 -5.49 11.64 7.54
N ARG A 145 -5.04 11.60 6.29
CA ARG A 145 -3.88 10.81 5.84
C ARG A 145 -2.88 11.72 5.15
N TYR A 146 -1.60 11.44 5.33
CA TYR A 146 -0.59 12.06 4.48
C TYR A 146 -0.54 11.32 3.15
N LEU A 147 -0.47 12.07 2.08
CA LEU A 147 -0.19 11.60 0.73
C LEU A 147 1.20 12.12 0.34
N ALA A 148 2.11 11.23 -0.02
CA ALA A 148 3.38 11.57 -0.63
C ALA A 148 3.37 11.17 -2.10
N THR A 149 3.84 12.06 -2.98
CA THR A 149 3.98 11.80 -4.42
C THR A 149 5.42 12.02 -4.84
N GLY A 150 5.97 11.08 -5.60
CA GLY A 150 7.34 11.12 -6.10
C GLY A 150 7.37 11.18 -7.62
N SER A 151 8.25 12.02 -8.15
CA SER A 151 8.31 12.30 -9.58
C SER A 151 9.72 12.14 -10.15
N SER A 152 9.80 12.23 -11.47
CA SER A 152 11.07 12.31 -12.20
C SER A 152 11.74 13.68 -12.07
N ASP A 153 11.11 14.67 -11.42
CA ASP A 153 11.67 15.98 -11.08
C ASP A 153 12.47 16.00 -9.76
N GLU A 154 12.77 14.80 -9.20
CA GLU A 154 13.59 14.61 -7.99
C GLU A 154 12.92 15.08 -6.69
N ARG A 155 11.64 15.49 -6.75
CA ARG A 155 10.88 16.01 -5.63
C ARG A 155 9.91 14.98 -5.06
N VAL A 156 9.70 15.08 -3.76
CA VAL A 156 8.61 14.39 -3.07
C VAL A 156 7.67 15.46 -2.53
N ASN A 157 6.47 15.56 -3.10
CA ASN A 157 5.46 16.48 -2.63
C ASN A 157 4.57 15.81 -1.59
N ILE A 158 4.20 16.55 -0.57
CA ILE A 158 3.44 16.07 0.57
C ILE A 158 2.12 16.83 0.68
N TYR A 159 1.06 16.08 0.89
CA TYR A 159 -0.30 16.60 1.05
C TYR A 159 -0.96 15.97 2.28
N SER A 160 -1.89 16.69 2.88
CA SER A 160 -2.86 16.16 3.84
C SER A 160 -4.17 15.92 3.12
N VAL A 161 -4.71 14.71 3.21
CA VAL A 161 -5.96 14.31 2.55
C VAL A 161 -6.94 13.86 3.62
N SER A 162 -8.16 14.38 3.57
CA SER A 162 -9.25 14.03 4.48
C SER A 162 -9.70 12.58 4.26
N THR A 163 -10.02 11.88 5.36
CA THR A 163 -10.71 10.58 5.31
C THR A 163 -12.23 10.71 5.39
N VAL A 164 -12.75 11.93 5.55
CA VAL A 164 -14.19 12.20 5.58
C VAL A 164 -14.68 12.48 4.17
N PRO A 165 -15.76 11.84 3.72
CA PRO A 165 -16.35 12.14 2.43
C PRO A 165 -16.68 13.63 2.29
N PRO A 166 -16.52 14.23 1.11
CA PRO A 166 -16.96 15.59 0.86
C PRO A 166 -18.48 15.68 1.05
N GLU A 167 -18.94 16.71 1.72
CA GLU A 167 -20.37 16.98 1.86
C GLU A 167 -20.92 17.32 0.45
N VAL A 168 -21.88 16.55 -0.01
CA VAL A 168 -22.61 16.84 -1.24
C VAL A 168 -23.68 17.85 -0.90
N ASP A 169 -23.30 19.12 -0.75
CA ASP A 169 -24.26 20.20 -0.64
C ASP A 169 -25.01 20.32 -1.97
N GLY A 170 -26.26 19.87 -1.97
CA GLY A 170 -27.14 19.89 -3.15
C GLY A 170 -27.44 21.30 -3.70
N ARG A 171 -26.76 22.34 -3.21
CA ARG A 171 -26.99 23.75 -3.59
C ARG A 171 -25.86 24.39 -4.41
N ASP A 172 -24.65 23.83 -4.40
CA ASP A 172 -23.48 24.44 -5.05
C ASP A 172 -22.77 23.54 -6.06
N SER A 173 -23.45 22.63 -6.72
CA SER A 173 -22.91 21.97 -7.89
C SER A 173 -22.71 23.01 -9.01
N LYS A 174 -21.57 23.70 -8.99
CA LYS A 174 -21.17 24.57 -10.09
C LYS A 174 -21.17 23.72 -11.36
N PRO A 175 -21.85 24.14 -12.43
CA PRO A 175 -21.81 23.42 -13.70
C PRO A 175 -20.35 23.38 -14.16
N SER A 176 -19.74 22.21 -14.04
CA SER A 176 -18.39 21.98 -14.56
C SER A 176 -18.46 21.89 -16.06
N LEU A 177 -17.50 22.52 -16.75
CA LEU A 177 -17.27 22.27 -18.19
C LEU A 177 -16.83 20.81 -18.45
N SER A 178 -16.43 20.10 -17.40
CA SER A 178 -16.13 18.67 -17.37
C SER A 178 -17.42 17.89 -17.12
N SER A 179 -17.53 16.71 -17.70
CA SER A 179 -18.68 15.83 -17.54
C SER A 179 -18.85 15.26 -16.12
N MET A 180 -17.93 15.56 -15.19
CA MET A 180 -17.97 15.10 -13.81
C MET A 180 -18.22 16.24 -12.82
N PRO A 181 -19.00 16.01 -11.74
CA PRO A 181 -19.17 16.98 -10.67
C PRO A 181 -17.83 17.17 -9.94
N ILE A 182 -17.53 18.41 -9.57
CA ILE A 182 -16.38 18.75 -8.74
C ILE A 182 -16.88 18.89 -7.31
N SER A 183 -16.36 18.03 -6.43
CA SER A 183 -16.61 18.06 -4.98
C SER A 183 -15.29 18.31 -4.26
N GLU A 184 -14.86 19.57 -4.24
CA GLU A 184 -13.60 19.96 -3.62
C GLU A 184 -13.68 19.78 -2.10
N ASN A 185 -12.74 19.03 -1.53
CA ASN A 185 -12.67 18.86 -0.09
C ASN A 185 -11.74 19.94 0.51
N VAL A 186 -12.33 20.91 1.17
CA VAL A 186 -11.63 22.06 1.79
C VAL A 186 -10.57 21.62 2.81
N ARG A 187 -10.69 20.41 3.35
CA ARG A 187 -9.74 19.86 4.33
C ARG A 187 -8.46 19.32 3.70
N ASN A 188 -8.38 19.24 2.38
CA ASN A 188 -7.17 18.81 1.67
C ASN A 188 -6.19 20.00 1.59
N ARG A 189 -4.93 19.78 2.02
CA ARG A 189 -3.91 20.82 2.05
C ARG A 189 -2.59 20.34 1.47
N SER A 190 -1.86 21.22 0.79
CA SER A 190 -0.46 20.99 0.44
C SER A 190 0.42 21.34 1.64
N LEU A 191 1.33 20.42 2.01
CA LEU A 191 2.24 20.59 3.15
C LEU A 191 3.65 21.00 2.72
N GLY A 192 3.96 20.93 1.42
CA GLY A 192 5.24 21.31 0.87
C GLY A 192 5.94 20.20 0.08
N SER A 193 7.23 20.43 -0.20
CA SER A 193 8.05 19.54 -1.02
C SER A 193 9.36 19.19 -0.32
N LEU A 194 9.79 17.94 -0.41
CA LEU A 194 11.09 17.48 0.04
C LEU A 194 12.04 17.39 -1.15
N ILE A 195 13.21 18.02 -1.01
CA ILE A 195 14.24 18.11 -2.05
C ILE A 195 15.54 17.56 -1.45
N HIS A 196 15.66 16.24 -1.41
CA HIS A 196 16.82 15.56 -0.81
C HIS A 196 17.35 14.42 -1.67
N HIS A 197 16.79 14.24 -2.86
CA HIS A 197 17.25 13.31 -3.87
C HIS A 197 17.79 14.06 -5.09
N ASP A 198 18.82 13.50 -5.71
CA ASP A 198 19.50 14.07 -6.88
C ASP A 198 19.00 13.47 -8.20
N ARG A 199 18.07 12.51 -8.16
CA ARG A 199 17.49 11.83 -9.33
C ARG A 199 16.05 11.41 -9.05
N ALA A 200 15.40 10.92 -10.12
CA ALA A 200 14.00 10.53 -10.09
C ALA A 200 13.63 9.60 -8.94
N ILE A 201 12.51 9.90 -8.28
CA ILE A 201 11.96 9.09 -7.19
C ILE A 201 11.38 7.81 -7.77
N THR A 202 11.68 6.66 -7.17
CA THR A 202 11.25 5.34 -7.65
C THR A 202 10.27 4.65 -6.72
N GLY A 203 10.31 4.96 -5.44
CA GLY A 203 9.44 4.33 -4.45
C GLY A 203 9.23 5.20 -3.22
N LEU A 204 8.04 5.11 -2.64
CA LEU A 204 7.62 5.78 -1.42
C LEU A 204 6.88 4.77 -0.54
N GLN A 205 7.11 4.82 0.77
CA GLN A 205 6.39 3.98 1.72
C GLN A 205 6.29 4.66 3.09
N PHE A 206 5.11 4.62 3.69
CA PHE A 206 4.88 4.97 5.08
C PHE A 206 4.73 3.70 5.92
N PRO A 207 5.78 3.21 6.58
CA PRO A 207 5.65 2.06 7.49
C PRO A 207 4.85 2.41 8.75
N THR A 208 4.84 3.68 9.12
CA THR A 208 4.09 4.24 10.24
C THR A 208 3.63 5.66 9.91
N LYS A 209 2.69 6.18 10.69
CA LYS A 209 2.28 7.59 10.60
C LYS A 209 3.44 8.58 10.85
N ALA A 210 4.52 8.16 11.50
CA ALA A 210 5.64 9.02 11.93
C ALA A 210 6.82 9.07 10.96
N LYS A 211 6.89 8.19 9.95
CA LYS A 211 8.05 8.08 9.06
C LYS A 211 7.64 7.86 7.61
N LEU A 212 8.29 8.59 6.71
CA LEU A 212 8.26 8.39 5.26
C LEU A 212 9.62 7.89 4.79
N PHE A 213 9.62 6.83 4.00
CA PHE A 213 10.78 6.35 3.27
C PHE A 213 10.63 6.71 1.80
N SER A 214 11.68 7.26 1.21
CA SER A 214 11.75 7.59 -0.22
C SER A 214 13.00 6.99 -0.84
N ALA A 215 12.86 6.34 -1.99
CA ALA A 215 13.96 5.78 -2.76
C ALA A 215 14.06 6.45 -4.13
N ALA A 216 15.27 6.58 -4.66
CA ALA A 216 15.50 7.23 -5.93
C ALA A 216 16.57 6.55 -6.81
N GLU A 217 16.68 7.03 -8.03
CA GLU A 217 17.69 6.57 -9.01
C GLU A 217 19.11 7.06 -8.67
N ASP A 218 19.29 7.84 -7.60
CA ASP A 218 20.59 8.24 -7.03
C ASP A 218 21.22 7.17 -6.13
N ASN A 219 20.62 5.99 -6.03
CA ASN A 219 20.98 4.90 -5.14
C ASN A 219 20.80 5.22 -3.65
N THR A 220 20.00 6.21 -3.30
CA THR A 220 19.72 6.55 -1.91
C THR A 220 18.30 6.15 -1.50
N ILE A 221 18.15 5.80 -0.22
CA ILE A 221 16.88 5.65 0.46
C ILE A 221 16.90 6.59 1.65
N ALA A 222 16.10 7.63 1.62
CA ALA A 222 16.00 8.60 2.69
C ALA A 222 14.83 8.26 3.62
N ILE A 223 15.01 8.55 4.90
CA ILE A 223 14.03 8.35 5.96
C ILE A 223 13.71 9.72 6.54
N SER A 224 12.49 10.19 6.31
CA SER A 224 12.02 11.49 6.79
C SER A 224 11.00 11.31 7.92
N ARG A 225 11.03 12.21 8.89
CA ARG A 225 10.04 12.27 9.98
C ARG A 225 8.85 13.10 9.52
N THR A 226 7.62 12.63 9.75
CA THR A 226 6.41 13.30 9.28
C THR A 226 6.00 14.50 10.11
N ARG A 227 6.52 14.66 11.33
CA ARG A 227 6.17 15.78 12.21
C ARG A 227 6.65 17.13 11.67
N ASP A 228 7.85 17.15 11.09
CA ASP A 228 8.57 18.36 10.64
C ASP A 228 9.20 18.17 9.25
N TRP A 229 8.95 17.04 8.62
CA TRP A 229 9.46 16.65 7.30
C TRP A 229 10.97 16.70 7.17
N THR A 230 11.70 16.59 8.30
CA THR A 230 13.16 16.53 8.32
C THR A 230 13.68 15.15 7.97
N VAL A 231 14.78 15.08 7.22
CA VAL A 231 15.47 13.82 6.92
C VAL A 231 16.22 13.35 8.15
N LEU A 232 15.86 12.19 8.68
CA LEU A 232 16.50 11.57 9.84
C LEU A 232 17.79 10.85 9.46
N SER A 233 17.77 10.14 8.35
CA SER A 233 18.95 9.43 7.83
C SER A 233 18.78 9.12 6.34
N SER A 234 19.92 8.88 5.66
CA SER A 234 19.96 8.43 4.29
C SER A 234 20.84 7.19 4.17
N ILE A 235 20.33 6.16 3.52
CA ILE A 235 21.04 4.90 3.24
C ILE A 235 21.46 4.93 1.78
N LYS A 236 22.76 4.88 1.51
CA LYS A 236 23.31 4.88 0.15
C LYS A 236 23.71 3.47 -0.26
N ALA A 237 23.10 2.96 -1.32
CA ALA A 237 23.48 1.70 -1.93
C ALA A 237 24.74 1.90 -2.80
N PRO A 238 25.62 0.88 -2.87
CA PRO A 238 26.79 0.95 -3.75
C PRO A 238 26.37 1.10 -5.21
N MET A 239 27.15 1.84 -5.99
CA MET A 239 26.96 1.91 -7.44
C MET A 239 27.27 0.55 -8.09
N PRO A 240 26.46 0.09 -9.04
CA PRO A 240 26.75 -1.14 -9.78
C PRO A 240 28.06 -1.02 -10.54
N LYS A 241 28.80 -2.14 -10.61
CA LYS A 241 29.98 -2.20 -11.48
C LYS A 241 29.54 -2.52 -12.90
N ALA A 242 30.16 -1.86 -13.88
CA ALA A 242 29.91 -2.14 -15.28
C ALA A 242 30.36 -3.57 -15.62
N HIS A 243 29.44 -4.46 -15.90
CA HIS A 243 29.67 -5.78 -16.43
C HIS A 243 29.19 -5.84 -17.89
N GLY A 244 30.08 -5.55 -18.83
CA GLY A 244 29.76 -5.54 -20.25
C GLY A 244 28.97 -4.31 -20.71
N ARG A 245 28.33 -4.40 -21.88
CA ARG A 245 27.52 -3.32 -22.43
C ARG A 245 26.23 -3.16 -21.62
N PRO A 246 25.89 -1.95 -21.14
CA PRO A 246 24.62 -1.74 -20.45
C PRO A 246 23.46 -2.18 -21.37
N SER A 247 22.55 -2.97 -20.86
CA SER A 247 21.32 -3.29 -21.55
C SER A 247 20.28 -2.24 -21.21
N GLY A 248 19.93 -1.39 -22.17
CA GLY A 248 18.83 -0.44 -22.05
C GLY A 248 19.19 1.00 -22.40
N ASP A 249 18.27 1.72 -22.97
CA ASP A 249 18.40 3.10 -23.48
C ASP A 249 18.51 4.18 -22.40
N THR A 250 18.73 3.83 -21.14
CA THR A 250 18.58 4.76 -20.01
C THR A 250 19.91 5.22 -19.39
N ALA A 251 21.04 4.71 -19.84
CA ALA A 251 22.36 5.16 -19.39
C ALA A 251 23.12 5.78 -20.55
N GLY A 252 23.79 6.90 -20.31
CA GLY A 252 24.69 7.52 -21.27
C GLY A 252 25.88 6.60 -21.63
N PRO A 253 26.63 6.93 -22.70
CA PRO A 253 27.82 6.16 -23.08
C PRO A 253 28.82 6.12 -21.91
N GLY A 254 29.10 4.91 -21.40
CA GLY A 254 30.02 4.69 -20.28
C GLY A 254 29.40 4.76 -18.88
N GLU A 255 28.12 5.10 -18.76
CA GLU A 255 27.38 5.02 -17.49
C GLU A 255 26.79 3.64 -17.27
N THR A 256 26.79 3.18 -16.02
CA THR A 256 26.05 1.99 -15.60
C THR A 256 24.66 2.40 -15.15
N PRO A 257 23.58 1.68 -15.59
CA PRO A 257 22.27 1.89 -15.01
C PRO A 257 22.36 1.72 -13.49
N ALA A 258 21.98 2.73 -12.76
CA ALA A 258 21.98 2.74 -11.31
C ALA A 258 20.63 3.20 -10.78
N GLY A 259 20.36 2.93 -9.52
CA GLY A 259 19.14 3.36 -8.85
C GLY A 259 18.51 2.26 -8.05
N ILE A 260 17.72 2.63 -7.06
CA ILE A 260 16.86 1.71 -6.33
C ILE A 260 15.60 1.50 -7.18
N ASN A 261 15.28 0.26 -7.53
CA ASN A 261 14.02 -0.06 -8.22
C ASN A 261 12.84 -0.09 -7.24
N ASP A 262 13.07 -0.74 -6.08
CA ASP A 262 12.05 -0.90 -5.05
C ASP A 262 12.68 -1.27 -3.71
N PHE A 263 11.94 -1.07 -2.63
CA PHE A 263 12.36 -1.47 -1.28
C PHE A 263 11.13 -1.90 -0.47
N ALA A 264 11.36 -2.74 0.54
CA ALA A 264 10.32 -3.21 1.44
C ALA A 264 10.83 -3.21 2.88
N ILE A 265 10.03 -2.66 3.78
CA ILE A 265 10.33 -2.59 5.21
C ILE A 265 9.71 -3.80 5.88
N HIS A 266 10.52 -4.50 6.68
CA HIS A 266 10.07 -5.63 7.47
C HIS A 266 9.02 -5.19 8.51
N PRO A 267 8.01 -6.00 8.83
CA PRO A 267 6.98 -5.65 9.82
C PRO A 267 7.54 -5.19 11.17
N SER A 268 8.68 -5.73 11.62
CA SER A 268 9.37 -5.27 12.83
C SER A 268 9.99 -3.87 12.74
N GLN A 269 10.03 -3.24 11.56
CA GLN A 269 10.65 -1.94 11.26
C GLN A 269 12.15 -1.84 11.58
N LYS A 270 12.82 -2.98 11.79
CA LYS A 270 14.26 -3.05 12.08
C LYS A 270 15.10 -3.39 10.85
N LEU A 271 14.47 -4.01 9.85
CA LEU A 271 15.12 -4.48 8.63
C LEU A 271 14.42 -3.91 7.40
N MET A 272 15.17 -3.79 6.31
CA MET A 272 14.66 -3.36 5.01
C MET A 272 15.37 -4.13 3.91
N LEU A 273 14.62 -4.56 2.92
CA LEU A 273 15.14 -5.10 1.67
C LEU A 273 15.18 -4.02 0.60
N SER A 274 16.14 -4.07 -0.29
CA SER A 274 16.15 -3.24 -1.50
C SER A 274 16.66 -4.01 -2.71
N VAL A 275 16.09 -3.72 -3.86
CA VAL A 275 16.54 -4.19 -5.18
C VAL A 275 16.91 -2.99 -6.03
N GLY A 276 17.96 -3.13 -6.83
CA GLY A 276 18.52 -2.02 -7.61
C GLY A 276 18.57 -2.32 -9.09
N ARG A 277 18.68 -1.25 -9.88
CA ARG A 277 18.87 -1.30 -11.32
C ARG A 277 20.32 -1.70 -11.65
N GLY A 278 20.49 -2.48 -12.72
CA GLY A 278 21.80 -2.93 -13.18
C GLY A 278 22.48 -3.97 -12.30
N GLU A 279 21.82 -4.48 -11.28
CA GLU A 279 22.37 -5.46 -10.35
C GLU A 279 21.48 -6.70 -10.22
N ARG A 280 22.13 -7.87 -10.11
CA ARG A 280 21.47 -9.16 -9.85
C ARG A 280 21.53 -9.52 -8.39
N CYS A 281 21.14 -8.58 -7.53
CA CYS A 281 21.16 -8.84 -6.10
C CYS A 281 20.06 -8.09 -5.37
N LEU A 282 19.74 -8.62 -4.19
CA LEU A 282 18.94 -7.98 -3.18
C LEU A 282 19.85 -7.63 -2.01
N ARG A 283 19.64 -6.49 -1.39
CA ARG A 283 20.35 -6.05 -0.19
C ARG A 283 19.43 -6.02 1.01
N LEU A 284 19.95 -6.56 2.10
CA LEU A 284 19.33 -6.46 3.42
C LEU A 284 20.04 -5.35 4.20
N TRP A 285 19.25 -4.44 4.76
CA TRP A 285 19.70 -3.31 5.57
C TRP A 285 19.19 -3.43 7.00
N ASN A 286 20.04 -3.08 7.95
CA ASN A 286 19.65 -2.90 9.34
C ASN A 286 19.31 -1.42 9.55
N LEU A 287 18.03 -1.12 9.81
CA LEU A 287 17.54 0.26 9.96
C LEU A 287 17.95 0.91 11.29
N MET A 288 18.31 0.09 12.30
CA MET A 288 18.80 0.61 13.57
C MET A 288 20.21 1.18 13.46
N THR A 289 21.02 0.60 12.58
CA THR A 289 22.42 1.00 12.38
C THR A 289 22.66 1.76 11.08
N GLY A 290 21.69 1.78 10.16
CA GLY A 290 21.81 2.33 8.82
C GLY A 290 22.80 1.56 7.92
N LYS A 291 23.25 0.36 8.34
CA LYS A 291 24.29 -0.41 7.64
C LYS A 291 23.70 -1.59 6.89
N LYS A 292 24.42 -1.99 5.82
CA LYS A 292 24.12 -3.21 5.08
C LYS A 292 24.37 -4.43 5.96
N ALA A 293 23.35 -5.27 6.12
CA ALA A 293 23.40 -6.51 6.89
C ALA A 293 23.72 -7.73 6.01
N GLY A 294 23.27 -7.76 4.74
CA GLY A 294 23.51 -8.87 3.85
C GLY A 294 23.31 -8.51 2.38
N VAL A 295 23.73 -9.43 1.51
CA VAL A 295 23.49 -9.39 0.06
C VAL A 295 23.13 -10.79 -0.40
N LEU A 296 22.01 -10.92 -1.10
CA LEU A 296 21.60 -12.13 -1.80
C LEU A 296 21.80 -11.91 -3.30
N ASN A 297 22.68 -12.70 -3.92
CA ASN A 297 22.88 -12.69 -5.36
C ASN A 297 21.89 -13.65 -6.02
N PHE A 298 21.25 -13.21 -7.10
CA PHE A 298 20.32 -14.03 -7.87
C PHE A 298 21.08 -14.95 -8.82
N ASP A 299 20.90 -16.26 -8.62
CA ASP A 299 21.50 -17.25 -9.48
C ASP A 299 20.88 -17.21 -10.89
N ARG A 300 21.73 -17.41 -11.90
CA ARG A 300 21.30 -17.40 -13.30
C ARG A 300 20.36 -18.55 -13.62
N ASN A 301 20.55 -19.73 -13.01
CA ASN A 301 19.66 -20.86 -13.19
C ASN A 301 18.27 -20.55 -12.68
N LEU A 302 18.16 -19.89 -11.50
CA LEU A 302 16.90 -19.44 -10.95
C LEU A 302 16.17 -18.48 -11.91
N LEU A 303 16.90 -17.50 -12.46
CA LEU A 303 16.34 -16.53 -13.42
C LEU A 303 15.87 -17.21 -14.72
N THR A 304 16.60 -18.22 -15.17
CA THR A 304 16.20 -19.01 -16.36
C THR A 304 14.92 -19.80 -16.09
N HIS A 305 14.77 -20.39 -14.91
CA HIS A 305 13.54 -21.07 -14.49
C HIS A 305 12.33 -20.14 -14.42
N LEU A 306 12.55 -18.85 -14.10
CA LEU A 306 11.51 -17.82 -14.14
C LEU A 306 11.10 -17.38 -15.55
N GLY A 307 11.75 -17.89 -16.59
CA GLY A 307 11.51 -17.46 -17.96
C GLY A 307 12.16 -16.12 -18.32
N GLU A 308 13.11 -15.64 -17.48
CA GLU A 308 13.89 -14.46 -17.81
C GLU A 308 14.78 -14.74 -19.03
N SER A 309 14.80 -13.79 -19.95
CA SER A 309 15.66 -13.86 -21.14
C SER A 309 17.13 -13.93 -20.72
N LYS A 310 17.94 -14.68 -21.47
CA LYS A 310 19.40 -14.67 -21.28
C LYS A 310 20.04 -13.28 -21.45
N TYR A 311 19.33 -12.38 -22.10
CA TYR A 311 19.72 -10.97 -22.30
C TYR A 311 19.15 -10.04 -21.23
N SER A 312 18.23 -10.53 -20.38
CA SER A 312 17.72 -9.77 -19.24
C SER A 312 18.83 -9.43 -18.27
N GLY A 313 18.78 -8.23 -17.71
CA GLY A 313 19.67 -7.83 -16.61
C GLY A 313 19.56 -8.73 -15.38
N GLY A 314 18.41 -9.40 -15.21
CA GLY A 314 18.11 -10.24 -14.04
C GLY A 314 18.02 -9.40 -12.75
N GLU A 315 17.69 -8.13 -12.89
CA GLU A 315 17.50 -7.22 -11.78
C GLU A 315 16.14 -7.41 -11.11
N GLY A 316 16.08 -7.33 -9.78
CA GLY A 316 14.82 -7.29 -9.05
C GLY A 316 14.09 -5.99 -9.36
N ARG A 317 12.77 -6.07 -9.61
CA ARG A 317 11.93 -4.91 -9.94
C ARG A 317 11.03 -4.48 -8.79
N LYS A 318 10.47 -5.46 -8.07
CA LYS A 318 9.61 -5.25 -6.92
C LYS A 318 10.03 -6.19 -5.80
N VAL A 319 9.86 -5.75 -4.57
CA VAL A 319 10.14 -6.55 -3.39
C VAL A 319 9.05 -6.32 -2.34
N LEU A 320 8.65 -7.38 -1.66
CA LEU A 320 7.59 -7.33 -0.67
C LEU A 320 7.87 -8.36 0.44
N TRP A 321 7.69 -7.97 1.70
CA TRP A 321 7.63 -8.90 2.82
C TRP A 321 6.21 -9.48 2.96
N ASP A 322 6.12 -10.68 3.51
CA ASP A 322 4.86 -11.17 4.05
C ASP A 322 4.49 -10.42 5.35
N GLU A 323 3.25 -10.58 5.80
CA GLU A 323 2.76 -9.90 7.02
C GLU A 323 3.47 -10.37 8.30
N ALA A 324 3.89 -11.62 8.35
CA ALA A 324 4.61 -12.19 9.50
C ALA A 324 6.11 -11.80 9.50
N GLY A 325 6.66 -11.42 8.34
CA GLY A 325 8.09 -11.16 8.16
C GLY A 325 8.92 -12.43 8.08
N GLU A 326 8.32 -13.58 7.76
CA GLU A 326 9.00 -14.87 7.67
C GLU A 326 9.46 -15.22 6.26
N SER A 327 8.88 -14.57 5.28
CA SER A 327 9.23 -14.72 3.88
C SER A 327 9.14 -13.40 3.13
N TYR A 328 9.77 -13.34 1.98
CA TYR A 328 9.68 -12.18 1.09
C TYR A 328 9.64 -12.60 -0.37
N VAL A 329 9.00 -11.77 -1.16
CA VAL A 329 8.85 -11.97 -2.61
C VAL A 329 9.72 -10.98 -3.35
N VAL A 330 10.45 -11.46 -4.35
CA VAL A 330 11.16 -10.61 -5.32
C VAL A 330 10.57 -10.85 -6.69
N ALA A 331 10.00 -9.82 -7.29
CA ALA A 331 9.51 -9.88 -8.66
C ALA A 331 10.57 -9.37 -9.64
N PHE A 332 10.70 -10.07 -10.73
CA PHE A 332 11.55 -9.78 -11.87
C PHE A 332 10.68 -9.30 -13.06
N GLU A 333 11.20 -9.35 -14.25
CA GLU A 333 10.43 -8.91 -15.42
C GLU A 333 9.25 -9.84 -15.73
N ARG A 334 9.46 -11.17 -15.66
CA ARG A 334 8.50 -12.17 -16.12
C ARG A 334 8.02 -13.15 -15.07
N GLY A 335 8.58 -13.11 -13.89
CA GLY A 335 8.22 -13.99 -12.80
C GLY A 335 8.60 -13.40 -11.44
N ALA A 336 8.27 -14.12 -10.38
CA ALA A 336 8.67 -13.78 -9.02
C ALA A 336 9.16 -15.02 -8.27
N VAL A 337 9.95 -14.79 -7.23
CA VAL A 337 10.48 -15.84 -6.36
C VAL A 337 10.13 -15.50 -4.92
N ILE A 338 9.68 -16.50 -4.20
CA ILE A 338 9.48 -16.42 -2.75
C ILE A 338 10.74 -16.97 -2.08
N PHE A 339 11.31 -16.18 -1.19
CA PHE A 339 12.46 -16.53 -0.37
C PHE A 339 12.05 -16.63 1.09
N GLY A 340 12.68 -17.55 1.82
CA GLY A 340 12.58 -17.57 3.28
C GLY A 340 13.59 -16.62 3.94
N ASN A 341 13.49 -16.48 5.27
CA ASN A 341 14.44 -15.72 6.07
C ASN A 341 15.89 -16.26 6.00
N ASP A 342 16.06 -17.51 5.62
CA ASP A 342 17.36 -18.13 5.35
C ASP A 342 17.94 -17.73 3.98
N ALA A 343 17.28 -16.83 3.25
CA ALA A 343 17.63 -16.36 1.92
C ALA A 343 17.65 -17.47 0.85
N LYS A 344 16.99 -18.60 1.10
CA LYS A 344 16.82 -19.66 0.11
C LYS A 344 15.52 -19.48 -0.66
N PRO A 345 15.52 -19.77 -1.98
CA PRO A 345 14.29 -19.75 -2.75
C PRO A 345 13.40 -20.92 -2.31
N LYS A 346 12.14 -20.62 -1.98
CA LYS A 346 11.14 -21.61 -1.57
C LYS A 346 10.19 -21.99 -2.70
N ALA A 347 9.75 -21.02 -3.49
CA ALA A 347 8.81 -21.23 -4.58
C ALA A 347 8.99 -20.20 -5.69
N ILE A 348 8.53 -20.56 -6.88
CA ILE A 348 8.49 -19.66 -8.04
C ILE A 348 7.07 -19.32 -8.43
N ILE A 349 6.90 -18.13 -8.99
CA ILE A 349 5.63 -17.62 -9.50
C ILE A 349 5.83 -17.23 -10.95
N GLN A 350 5.04 -17.83 -11.82
CA GLN A 350 5.08 -17.54 -13.25
C GLN A 350 3.66 -17.26 -13.76
N PRO A 351 3.44 -16.14 -14.46
CA PRO A 351 2.20 -15.91 -15.18
C PRO A 351 1.91 -17.04 -16.17
N PRO A 352 0.64 -17.48 -16.34
CA PRO A 352 0.27 -18.55 -17.26
C PRO A 352 0.64 -18.26 -18.73
N SER A 353 0.77 -16.99 -19.09
CA SER A 353 1.32 -16.55 -20.38
C SER A 353 2.50 -15.62 -20.15
N PRO A 354 3.53 -15.65 -21.01
CA PRO A 354 4.68 -14.76 -20.89
C PRO A 354 4.24 -13.30 -20.98
N THR A 355 4.33 -12.60 -19.86
CA THR A 355 3.95 -11.19 -19.74
C THR A 355 4.87 -10.49 -18.73
N ARG A 356 4.94 -9.17 -18.80
CA ARG A 356 5.74 -8.38 -17.87
C ARG A 356 4.93 -8.07 -16.62
N ILE A 357 5.55 -8.24 -15.44
CA ILE A 357 4.99 -7.88 -14.15
C ILE A 357 5.23 -6.38 -13.89
N HIS A 358 4.19 -5.67 -13.40
CA HIS A 358 4.27 -4.27 -13.05
C HIS A 358 4.24 -4.03 -11.54
N GLN A 359 3.28 -4.61 -10.83
CA GLN A 359 3.09 -4.42 -9.39
C GLN A 359 2.72 -5.75 -8.72
N ILE A 360 3.10 -5.87 -7.46
CA ILE A 360 2.78 -7.01 -6.60
C ILE A 360 2.21 -6.52 -5.27
N ARG A 361 1.23 -7.22 -4.74
CA ARG A 361 0.65 -7.00 -3.41
C ARG A 361 0.40 -8.34 -2.74
N MET A 362 0.56 -8.39 -1.42
CA MET A 362 0.13 -9.53 -0.62
C MET A 362 -1.32 -9.31 -0.19
N LEU A 363 -2.12 -10.36 -0.26
CA LEU A 363 -3.50 -10.39 0.19
C LEU A 363 -3.64 -11.56 1.15
N ARG A 364 -4.22 -11.33 2.31
CA ARG A 364 -4.63 -12.39 3.22
C ARG A 364 -6.15 -12.61 3.08
N VAL A 365 -6.51 -13.84 2.76
CA VAL A 365 -7.91 -14.25 2.64
C VAL A 365 -8.15 -15.35 3.66
N SER A 366 -8.87 -15.02 4.73
CA SER A 366 -8.98 -15.89 5.91
C SER A 366 -7.59 -16.24 6.47
N GLU A 367 -7.18 -17.49 6.39
CA GLU A 367 -5.85 -17.93 6.85
C GLU A 367 -4.83 -18.05 5.72
N ASN A 368 -5.28 -17.99 4.45
CA ASN A 368 -4.41 -18.21 3.30
C ASN A 368 -3.78 -16.91 2.79
N GLN A 369 -2.51 -16.99 2.40
CA GLN A 369 -1.81 -15.90 1.74
C GLN A 369 -1.86 -16.06 0.22
N VAL A 370 -2.19 -14.98 -0.45
CA VAL A 370 -2.31 -14.90 -1.91
C VAL A 370 -1.43 -13.76 -2.41
N LEU A 371 -0.55 -14.04 -3.35
CA LEU A 371 0.17 -12.98 -4.06
C LEU A 371 -0.67 -12.51 -5.24
N VAL A 372 -0.91 -11.22 -5.30
CA VAL A 372 -1.64 -10.55 -6.37
C VAL A 372 -0.65 -9.81 -7.25
N VAL A 373 -0.73 -10.02 -8.55
CA VAL A 373 0.26 -9.53 -9.52
C VAL A 373 -0.43 -8.85 -10.69
N SER A 374 -0.08 -7.59 -10.98
CA SER A 374 -0.56 -6.91 -12.19
C SER A 374 0.40 -7.10 -13.36
N THR A 375 -0.14 -7.19 -14.56
CA THR A 375 0.59 -7.57 -15.76
C THR A 375 0.41 -6.60 -16.93
N GLU A 376 1.35 -6.66 -17.88
CA GLU A 376 1.36 -5.80 -19.07
C GLU A 376 0.20 -6.09 -20.05
N ASP A 377 -0.37 -7.29 -19.98
CA ASP A 377 -1.50 -7.70 -20.85
C ASP A 377 -2.89 -7.36 -20.29
N GLY A 378 -2.93 -6.50 -19.27
CA GLY A 378 -4.18 -5.99 -18.70
C GLY A 378 -4.86 -6.94 -17.71
N ARG A 379 -4.13 -7.89 -17.14
CA ARG A 379 -4.67 -8.83 -16.15
C ARG A 379 -4.11 -8.58 -14.76
N VAL A 380 -4.89 -8.93 -13.75
CA VAL A 380 -4.45 -9.15 -12.38
C VAL A 380 -4.57 -10.63 -12.08
N LEU A 381 -3.48 -11.23 -11.63
CA LEU A 381 -3.34 -12.66 -11.37
C LEU A 381 -3.22 -12.91 -9.87
N PHE A 382 -3.88 -13.95 -9.39
CA PHE A 382 -3.89 -14.35 -7.99
C PHE A 382 -3.20 -15.70 -7.83
N PHE A 383 -2.14 -15.75 -7.02
CA PHE A 383 -1.33 -16.95 -6.79
C PHE A 383 -1.42 -17.40 -5.35
N GLY A 384 -1.76 -18.67 -5.12
CA GLY A 384 -1.73 -19.27 -3.79
C GLY A 384 -0.30 -19.55 -3.34
N ILE A 385 0.05 -19.13 -2.13
CA ILE A 385 1.40 -19.30 -1.58
C ILE A 385 1.44 -20.46 -0.58
N ASP A 386 0.44 -20.56 0.28
CA ASP A 386 0.36 -21.60 1.30
C ASP A 386 0.34 -23.00 0.67
N GLY A 387 0.63 -24.02 1.40
CA GLY A 387 0.70 -25.40 0.88
C GLY A 387 1.87 -25.68 -0.07
N VAL A 388 2.44 -24.68 -0.72
CA VAL A 388 3.64 -24.80 -1.54
C VAL A 388 4.91 -24.61 -0.69
N LEU A 389 4.82 -23.75 0.33
CA LEU A 389 5.93 -23.43 1.24
C LEU A 389 6.25 -24.56 2.23
N GLU A 390 5.29 -25.46 2.48
CA GLU A 390 5.42 -26.57 3.43
C GLU A 390 6.13 -27.81 2.84
N ASN A 391 6.26 -27.89 1.51
CA ASN A 391 6.82 -29.04 0.82
C ASN A 391 8.34 -28.94 0.63
N ASP A 392 9.09 -29.38 1.62
CA ASP A 392 10.57 -29.34 1.66
C ASP A 392 11.29 -30.44 0.82
N SER A 393 10.55 -31.24 0.02
CA SER A 393 11.06 -32.54 -0.42
C SER A 393 11.38 -32.69 -1.92
N THR A 394 11.37 -31.65 -2.73
CA THR A 394 11.63 -31.76 -4.16
C THR A 394 12.96 -31.13 -4.60
N LYS A 395 13.71 -31.84 -5.44
CA LYS A 395 14.95 -31.34 -6.08
C LYS A 395 14.72 -30.12 -6.99
N THR A 396 13.47 -29.80 -7.31
CA THR A 396 13.06 -28.67 -8.15
C THR A 396 12.19 -27.72 -7.35
N LEU A 397 12.42 -26.43 -7.51
CA LEU A 397 11.59 -25.40 -6.86
C LEU A 397 10.12 -25.55 -7.29
N PRO A 398 9.19 -25.63 -6.34
CA PRO A 398 7.78 -25.74 -6.65
C PRO A 398 7.26 -24.43 -7.25
N SER A 399 6.27 -24.54 -8.15
CA SER A 399 5.59 -23.39 -8.74
C SER A 399 4.27 -23.14 -8.03
N CYS A 400 4.02 -21.88 -7.64
CA CYS A 400 2.75 -21.47 -7.05
C CYS A 400 1.64 -21.54 -8.11
N PRO A 401 0.48 -22.14 -7.77
CA PRO A 401 -0.65 -22.20 -8.69
C PRO A 401 -1.28 -20.83 -8.90
N CYS A 402 -1.62 -20.49 -10.14
CA CYS A 402 -2.48 -19.36 -10.45
C CYS A 402 -3.94 -19.77 -10.15
N LEU A 403 -4.51 -19.19 -9.12
CA LEU A 403 -5.86 -19.51 -8.64
C LEU A 403 -6.93 -18.86 -9.51
N ALA A 404 -6.72 -17.58 -9.80
CA ALA A 404 -7.72 -16.75 -10.47
C ALA A 404 -7.09 -15.66 -11.32
N VAL A 405 -7.88 -15.16 -12.25
CA VAL A 405 -7.53 -14.07 -13.17
C VAL A 405 -8.64 -13.03 -13.14
N LEU A 406 -8.27 -11.75 -13.14
CA LEU A 406 -9.20 -10.65 -13.25
C LEU A 406 -8.78 -9.75 -14.42
N GLY A 407 -9.73 -9.23 -15.17
CA GLY A 407 -9.46 -8.33 -16.29
C GLY A 407 -9.01 -9.05 -17.56
N GLY A 408 -8.15 -8.40 -18.34
CA GLY A 408 -7.70 -8.87 -19.65
C GLY A 408 -8.66 -8.52 -20.79
N LYS A 409 -8.27 -8.87 -22.02
CA LYS A 409 -9.03 -8.53 -23.23
C LYS A 409 -10.47 -9.05 -23.22
N ALA A 410 -10.70 -10.22 -22.59
CA ALA A 410 -12.04 -10.79 -22.47
C ALA A 410 -12.98 -9.95 -21.59
N ALA A 411 -12.44 -9.22 -20.64
CA ALA A 411 -13.16 -8.30 -19.77
C ALA A 411 -13.08 -6.82 -20.24
N GLY A 412 -12.71 -6.58 -21.50
CA GLY A 412 -12.65 -5.24 -22.07
C GLY A 412 -11.43 -4.40 -21.64
N VAL A 413 -10.43 -5.02 -20.96
CA VAL A 413 -9.22 -4.32 -20.55
C VAL A 413 -8.15 -4.50 -21.60
N SER A 414 -7.84 -3.44 -22.35
CA SER A 414 -6.81 -3.41 -23.40
C SER A 414 -5.50 -2.80 -22.92
N GLY A 415 -5.58 -1.90 -21.93
CA GLY A 415 -4.43 -1.20 -21.37
C GLY A 415 -3.62 -2.06 -20.40
N ARG A 416 -2.36 -1.68 -20.17
CA ARG A 416 -1.47 -2.30 -19.17
C ARG A 416 -1.91 -1.87 -17.79
N ILE A 417 -2.14 -2.80 -16.86
CA ILE A 417 -2.39 -2.45 -15.46
C ILE A 417 -1.06 -2.07 -14.81
N LYS A 418 -0.88 -0.76 -14.60
CA LYS A 418 0.35 -0.19 -14.05
C LYS A 418 0.47 -0.37 -12.55
N ASP A 419 -0.65 -0.14 -11.87
CA ASP A 419 -0.73 -0.23 -10.42
C ASP A 419 -2.16 -0.58 -10.02
N PHE A 420 -2.34 -1.06 -8.81
CA PHE A 420 -3.65 -1.42 -8.26
C PHE A 420 -3.64 -1.34 -6.75
N GLU A 421 -4.82 -1.18 -6.15
CA GLU A 421 -5.01 -1.20 -4.71
C GLU A 421 -6.10 -2.22 -4.34
N LEU A 422 -5.89 -2.91 -3.21
CA LEU A 422 -6.82 -3.90 -2.67
C LEU A 422 -7.44 -3.34 -1.39
N LEU A 423 -8.76 -3.24 -1.37
CA LEU A 423 -9.52 -2.73 -0.23
C LEU A 423 -10.46 -3.82 0.27
N GLN A 424 -10.36 -4.15 1.54
CA GLN A 424 -11.30 -5.06 2.18
C GLN A 424 -12.46 -4.24 2.72
N ILE A 425 -13.64 -4.44 2.18
CA ILE A 425 -14.86 -3.73 2.58
C ILE A 425 -15.57 -4.52 3.68
N GLU A 426 -15.75 -5.81 3.44
CA GLU A 426 -16.32 -6.78 4.40
C GLU A 426 -15.42 -8.02 4.44
N PRO A 427 -15.49 -8.88 5.46
CA PRO A 427 -14.65 -10.08 5.54
C PRO A 427 -14.70 -10.98 4.29
N SER A 428 -15.85 -10.99 3.58
CA SER A 428 -16.06 -11.77 2.36
C SER A 428 -15.98 -10.97 1.07
N THR A 429 -15.88 -9.63 1.13
CA THR A 429 -15.96 -8.75 -0.03
C THR A 429 -14.71 -7.91 -0.16
N LEU A 430 -14.00 -8.12 -1.27
CA LEU A 430 -12.84 -7.34 -1.65
C LEU A 430 -13.21 -6.40 -2.80
N LEU A 431 -12.71 -5.20 -2.74
CA LEU A 431 -12.75 -4.24 -3.83
C LEU A 431 -11.32 -4.06 -4.37
N LEU A 432 -11.15 -4.28 -5.65
CA LEU A 432 -9.91 -4.04 -6.36
C LEU A 432 -10.05 -2.79 -7.21
N VAL A 433 -9.18 -1.82 -7.00
CA VAL A 433 -9.07 -0.60 -7.81
C VAL A 433 -7.87 -0.74 -8.72
N THR A 434 -8.07 -0.71 -10.03
CA THR A 434 -6.98 -0.86 -11.02
C THR A 434 -6.78 0.41 -11.82
N ALA A 435 -5.53 0.76 -12.03
CA ALA A 435 -5.13 1.86 -12.90
C ALA A 435 -4.39 1.34 -14.12
N SER A 436 -4.89 1.69 -15.29
CA SER A 436 -4.29 1.24 -16.53
C SER A 436 -3.68 2.38 -17.35
N SER A 437 -2.75 2.04 -18.21
CA SER A 437 -2.00 3.00 -19.02
C SER A 437 -2.81 3.67 -20.12
N ASP A 438 -4.04 3.22 -20.34
CA ASP A 438 -5.03 3.85 -21.24
C ASP A 438 -5.75 5.04 -20.58
N GLY A 439 -5.50 5.29 -19.29
CA GLY A 439 -6.12 6.37 -18.54
C GLY A 439 -7.37 5.94 -17.76
N ALA A 440 -7.72 4.68 -17.79
CA ALA A 440 -8.91 4.19 -17.11
C ALA A 440 -8.59 3.72 -15.68
N VAL A 441 -9.42 4.15 -14.74
CA VAL A 441 -9.57 3.61 -13.40
C VAL A 441 -10.78 2.70 -13.39
N ARG A 442 -10.60 1.45 -12.97
CA ARG A 442 -11.67 0.46 -12.92
C ARG A 442 -11.83 -0.11 -11.52
N LEU A 443 -13.06 -0.19 -11.07
CA LEU A 443 -13.47 -0.75 -9.79
C LEU A 443 -14.03 -2.15 -10.00
N TRP A 444 -13.50 -3.13 -9.27
CA TRP A 444 -13.90 -4.53 -9.38
C TRP A 444 -14.31 -5.06 -8.02
N SER A 445 -15.53 -5.59 -7.92
CA SER A 445 -16.02 -6.28 -6.73
C SER A 445 -15.70 -7.78 -6.82
N ILE A 446 -15.07 -8.31 -5.78
CA ILE A 446 -14.78 -9.75 -5.62
C ILE A 446 -15.54 -10.22 -4.39
N THR A 447 -16.69 -10.85 -4.61
CA THR A 447 -17.61 -11.33 -3.57
C THR A 447 -17.43 -12.81 -3.25
N ASP A 448 -16.68 -13.55 -4.08
CA ASP A 448 -16.34 -14.95 -3.87
C ASP A 448 -14.85 -15.13 -3.59
N THR A 449 -14.47 -14.85 -2.35
CA THR A 449 -13.10 -15.07 -1.88
C THR A 449 -12.79 -16.55 -1.66
N THR A 450 -13.83 -17.42 -1.54
CA THR A 450 -13.62 -18.87 -1.35
C THR A 450 -12.96 -19.53 -2.55
N SER A 451 -13.14 -18.97 -3.74
CA SER A 451 -12.47 -19.42 -4.96
C SER A 451 -10.97 -19.19 -4.96
N LEU A 452 -10.46 -18.33 -4.07
CA LEU A 452 -9.03 -18.06 -3.88
C LEU A 452 -8.35 -19.06 -2.92
N HIS A 453 -9.10 -20.00 -2.32
CA HIS A 453 -8.54 -21.02 -1.44
C HIS A 453 -8.14 -22.31 -2.15
N ASN A 454 -8.79 -22.64 -3.27
CA ASN A 454 -8.63 -23.92 -3.93
C ASN A 454 -7.98 -23.80 -5.30
N ALA A 455 -6.83 -24.42 -5.47
CA ALA A 455 -6.19 -24.55 -6.77
C ALA A 455 -7.05 -25.43 -7.70
N ARG A 456 -7.47 -24.87 -8.82
CA ARG A 456 -8.19 -25.58 -9.88
C ARG A 456 -7.19 -25.92 -11.00
N SER A 457 -7.56 -26.89 -11.85
CA SER A 457 -6.73 -27.27 -12.99
C SER A 457 -6.46 -26.12 -13.99
N LYS A 458 -7.35 -25.12 -14.01
CA LYS A 458 -7.19 -23.88 -14.80
C LYS A 458 -7.64 -22.69 -13.97
N PRO A 459 -6.91 -21.54 -14.03
CA PRO A 459 -7.34 -20.32 -13.38
C PRO A 459 -8.68 -19.88 -13.95
N HIS A 460 -9.58 -19.43 -13.08
CA HIS A 460 -10.90 -18.94 -13.48
C HIS A 460 -10.95 -17.41 -13.42
N GLN A 461 -11.85 -16.84 -14.22
CA GLN A 461 -12.10 -15.40 -14.19
C GLN A 461 -12.87 -15.06 -12.91
N ILE A 462 -12.43 -14.04 -12.19
CA ILE A 462 -13.10 -13.52 -11.00
C ILE A 462 -13.36 -12.02 -11.13
N GLY A 463 -14.19 -11.51 -10.23
CA GLY A 463 -14.49 -10.10 -10.10
C GLY A 463 -15.51 -9.58 -11.11
N ASN A 464 -16.41 -8.75 -10.61
CA ASN A 464 -17.41 -8.04 -11.40
C ASN A 464 -16.96 -6.58 -11.53
N LEU A 465 -16.96 -6.05 -12.74
CA LEU A 465 -16.71 -4.64 -12.98
C LEU A 465 -17.91 -3.83 -12.49
N VAL A 466 -17.69 -2.99 -11.48
CA VAL A 466 -18.74 -2.15 -10.88
C VAL A 466 -18.71 -0.71 -11.35
N GLY A 467 -17.54 -0.22 -11.77
CA GLY A 467 -17.40 1.14 -12.27
C GLY A 467 -16.13 1.34 -13.10
N THR A 468 -16.21 2.25 -14.07
CA THR A 468 -15.07 2.68 -14.87
C THR A 468 -15.08 4.19 -15.00
N LEU A 469 -13.93 4.80 -14.78
CA LEU A 469 -13.69 6.21 -14.98
C LEU A 469 -12.52 6.41 -15.94
N GLU A 470 -12.73 7.16 -17.00
CA GLU A 470 -11.70 7.58 -17.95
C GLU A 470 -11.14 8.94 -17.53
N THR A 471 -9.87 8.98 -17.11
CA THR A 471 -9.23 10.22 -16.63
C THR A 471 -8.64 11.06 -17.75
N GLY A 472 -8.54 10.52 -18.96
CA GLY A 472 -7.88 11.17 -20.10
C GLY A 472 -6.36 11.29 -20.00
N ASN A 473 -5.75 10.86 -18.89
CA ASN A 473 -4.32 10.95 -18.62
C ASN A 473 -3.69 9.56 -18.54
N ARG A 474 -2.43 9.43 -18.95
CA ARG A 474 -1.70 8.17 -18.83
C ARG A 474 -1.29 7.90 -17.38
N ILE A 475 -2.03 7.05 -16.69
CA ILE A 475 -1.81 6.76 -15.29
C ILE A 475 -0.53 5.94 -15.10
N THR A 476 0.26 6.29 -14.09
CA THR A 476 1.53 5.64 -13.72
C THR A 476 1.47 4.94 -12.37
N CYS A 477 0.70 5.48 -11.43
CA CYS A 477 0.52 4.96 -10.07
C CYS A 477 -0.87 5.32 -9.54
N ILE A 478 -1.35 4.53 -8.60
CA ILE A 478 -2.64 4.73 -7.92
C ILE A 478 -2.51 4.41 -6.44
N GLY A 479 -3.32 5.05 -5.63
CA GLY A 479 -3.60 4.66 -4.27
C GLY A 479 -5.06 4.95 -3.96
N ALA A 480 -5.66 4.16 -3.10
CA ALA A 480 -7.04 4.32 -2.71
C ALA A 480 -7.23 3.92 -1.24
N PHE A 481 -8.25 4.48 -0.61
CA PHE A 481 -8.68 4.08 0.72
C PHE A 481 -10.18 4.29 0.90
N VAL A 482 -10.76 3.54 1.83
CA VAL A 482 -12.15 3.72 2.24
C VAL A 482 -12.23 4.95 3.13
N MET A 483 -13.18 5.84 2.85
CA MET A 483 -13.40 7.05 3.62
C MET A 483 -14.27 6.72 4.84
N ASP A 484 -13.86 7.22 6.01
CA ASP A 484 -14.56 7.05 7.27
C ASP A 484 -15.50 8.23 7.50
N GLY A 485 -16.80 8.01 7.51
CA GLY A 485 -17.80 9.08 7.69
C GLY A 485 -17.87 9.71 9.10
N LYS A 486 -16.89 9.47 9.98
CA LYS A 486 -16.90 9.98 11.37
C LYS A 486 -15.98 11.18 11.51
N VAL A 487 -16.56 12.35 11.62
CA VAL A 487 -15.87 13.55 12.14
C VAL A 487 -15.75 13.37 13.66
N SER A 488 -14.54 13.25 14.20
CA SER A 488 -14.36 13.33 15.65
C SER A 488 -14.69 14.76 16.10
N ALA A 489 -15.54 14.90 17.11
CA ALA A 489 -15.99 16.21 17.61
C ALA A 489 -14.85 17.14 18.10
N ASP A 490 -13.65 16.57 18.34
CA ASP A 490 -12.46 17.34 18.73
C ASP A 490 -11.76 18.02 17.54
N SER A 491 -11.88 17.48 16.32
CA SER A 491 -11.27 18.10 15.14
C SER A 491 -12.00 19.35 14.65
N ALA A 492 -13.30 19.50 14.96
CA ALA A 492 -14.07 20.69 14.64
C ALA A 492 -13.61 21.91 15.48
N LYS A 493 -13.18 21.69 16.72
CA LYS A 493 -12.72 22.77 17.60
C LYS A 493 -11.31 23.28 17.28
N GLU A 494 -10.43 22.40 16.79
CA GLU A 494 -9.09 22.82 16.34
C GLU A 494 -9.15 23.61 15.01
N GLU A 495 -10.13 23.32 14.15
CA GLU A 495 -10.32 24.05 12.89
C GLU A 495 -10.93 25.42 13.08
N GLU A 496 -11.86 25.60 14.03
CA GLU A 496 -12.38 26.92 14.40
C GLU A 496 -11.28 27.83 14.98
N HIS A 497 -10.44 27.30 15.87
CA HIS A 497 -9.37 28.08 16.49
C HIS A 497 -8.23 28.46 15.52
N THR A 498 -7.94 27.62 14.50
CA THR A 498 -6.96 27.96 13.46
C THR A 498 -7.51 28.95 12.44
N HIS A 499 -8.82 29.00 12.22
CA HIS A 499 -9.45 29.98 11.34
C HIS A 499 -9.51 31.36 12.01
N GLU A 500 -9.84 31.43 13.31
CA GLU A 500 -9.81 32.66 14.07
C GLU A 500 -8.40 33.28 14.15
N MET A 501 -7.36 32.47 14.36
CA MET A 501 -5.97 32.95 14.39
C MET A 501 -5.49 33.45 13.01
N ALA A 502 -5.96 32.87 11.92
CA ALA A 502 -5.59 33.31 10.56
C ALA A 502 -6.30 34.62 10.17
N GLU A 503 -7.54 34.83 10.62
CA GLU A 503 -8.25 36.10 10.41
C GLU A 503 -7.69 37.23 11.27
N GLU A 504 -7.21 36.97 12.49
CA GLU A 504 -6.52 37.95 13.32
C GLU A 504 -5.18 38.40 12.74
N GLU A 505 -4.38 37.48 12.15
CA GLU A 505 -3.13 37.85 11.48
C GLU A 505 -3.33 38.66 10.18
N GLU A 506 -4.41 38.43 9.42
CA GLU A 506 -4.74 39.27 8.25
C GLU A 506 -5.24 40.69 8.65
N LEU A 507 -5.90 40.82 9.79
CA LEU A 507 -6.37 42.12 10.29
C LEU A 507 -5.24 42.97 10.90
N GLU A 508 -4.25 42.35 11.55
CA GLU A 508 -3.09 43.09 12.07
C GLU A 508 -2.08 43.48 10.98
N GLY A 509 -1.99 42.69 9.87
CA GLY A 509 -1.14 43.02 8.72
C GLY A 509 -1.60 44.21 7.87
N SER A 510 -2.87 44.59 7.93
CA SER A 510 -3.44 45.70 7.11
C SER A 510 -3.39 47.08 7.78
N SER A 511 -2.98 47.18 9.04
CA SER A 511 -2.96 48.46 9.76
C SER A 511 -1.60 49.16 9.88
N SER A 512 -0.54 48.66 9.25
CA SER A 512 0.82 49.21 9.37
C SER A 512 1.34 49.96 8.13
N ASP A 513 0.55 50.19 7.08
CA ASP A 513 1.00 50.89 5.86
C ASP A 513 0.32 52.24 5.58
N GLU A 514 -0.15 52.96 6.62
CA GLU A 514 -0.53 54.37 6.49
C GLU A 514 0.18 55.21 7.56
N SER A 515 1.51 55.41 7.45
CA SER A 515 2.19 56.62 7.95
C SER A 515 3.69 56.56 7.56
N GLU A 516 4.04 57.03 6.34
CA GLU A 516 5.15 57.99 6.11
C GLU A 516 5.16 58.43 4.63
#